data_c549a1d16ed10d3808c8151905ffeb00
#
_entry.id   c549a1d16ed10d3808c8151905ffeb00
#
_cell.length_a   1.000
_cell.length_b   1.000
_cell.length_c   1.000
_cell.angle_alpha   90.00
_cell.angle_beta   90.00
_cell.angle_gamma   90.00
#
_symmetry.space_group_name_H-M   'P 1'
#
loop_
_entity.id
_entity.type
_entity.pdbx_description
1 polymer ?
#
loop_
_entity_poly.entity_id
_entity_poly.type
_entity_poly.pdbx_seq_one_letter_code
_entity_poly.pdbx_strand_id
1 'polypeptide(L)'
;MPDLLFELFSEEIPARMQARAAEDLRRLVTDRLVEAGLVYEGATAFATPRRLALAVKGVPVQQPDLKEEKKGPRVGAPEAAVQGFLKSAGLASLADATVQKDKKGDFYVALIEKPGRPAIDVLAEVLSVVVRTFPWPKSMRWGERSARPGGLSWVRPLHSIVATFGPENGDPDVVPFEVDGIRAGDATRGHRFLADRKSVV
;
A
#
# COMPACT_ATOMS: atom_id res chain seq x y z
N MET A 1 -0.47 -15.54 9.92
CA MET A 1 -0.87 -14.35 9.11
C MET A 1 -0.05 -14.37 7.84
N PRO A 2 -0.54 -13.82 6.73
CA PRO A 2 0.23 -13.73 5.49
C PRO A 2 1.46 -12.83 5.61
N ASP A 3 2.45 -13.12 4.76
CA ASP A 3 3.68 -12.34 4.64
C ASP A 3 3.73 -11.66 3.27
N LEU A 4 4.38 -10.51 3.22
CA LEU A 4 4.68 -9.79 1.97
C LEU A 4 6.16 -9.95 1.65
N LEU A 5 6.46 -10.39 0.42
CA LEU A 5 7.79 -10.27 -0.16
C LEU A 5 7.74 -9.23 -1.28
N PHE A 6 8.60 -8.23 -1.20
CA PHE A 6 8.73 -7.18 -2.20
C PHE A 6 10.18 -7.04 -2.64
N GLU A 7 10.46 -7.22 -3.92
CA GLU A 7 11.80 -7.15 -4.50
C GLU A 7 11.83 -6.22 -5.71
N LEU A 8 12.86 -5.40 -5.77
CA LEU A 8 13.16 -4.47 -6.85
C LEU A 8 14.54 -4.84 -7.43
N PHE A 9 14.56 -5.41 -8.63
CA PHE A 9 15.78 -5.81 -9.32
C PHE A 9 16.17 -4.78 -10.38
N SER A 10 17.39 -4.24 -10.27
CA SER A 10 17.88 -3.17 -11.14
C SER A 10 19.31 -3.45 -11.63
N GLU A 11 19.86 -2.54 -12.42
CA GLU A 11 21.30 -2.43 -12.59
C GLU A 11 21.99 -1.99 -11.29
N GLU A 12 23.33 -1.99 -11.26
CA GLU A 12 24.13 -1.85 -10.04
C GLU A 12 23.86 -0.53 -9.29
N ILE A 13 23.32 -0.65 -8.10
CA ILE A 13 23.11 0.44 -7.15
C ILE A 13 24.47 0.82 -6.55
N PRO A 14 24.88 2.08 -6.57
CA PRO A 14 26.12 2.50 -5.94
C PRO A 14 26.22 2.08 -4.47
N ALA A 15 27.34 1.46 -4.07
CA ALA A 15 27.52 0.86 -2.74
C ALA A 15 27.11 1.80 -1.60
N ARG A 16 27.50 3.09 -1.69
CA ARG A 16 27.16 4.12 -0.69
C ARG A 16 25.65 4.39 -0.53
N MET A 17 24.82 3.96 -1.49
CA MET A 17 23.38 4.18 -1.45
C MET A 17 22.61 2.95 -0.96
N GLN A 18 23.20 1.75 -0.98
CA GLN A 18 22.52 0.48 -0.75
C GLN A 18 21.88 0.40 0.65
N ALA A 19 22.66 0.66 1.69
CA ALA A 19 22.16 0.56 3.07
C ALA A 19 21.01 1.56 3.34
N ARG A 20 21.18 2.80 2.88
CA ARG A 20 20.15 3.83 3.02
C ARG A 20 18.90 3.47 2.21
N ALA A 21 19.08 2.96 1.00
CA ALA A 21 17.94 2.56 0.16
C ALA A 21 17.15 1.41 0.77
N ALA A 22 17.81 0.42 1.40
CA ALA A 22 17.12 -0.64 2.13
C ALA A 22 16.27 -0.08 3.28
N GLU A 23 16.84 0.83 4.07
CA GLU A 23 16.12 1.46 5.18
C GLU A 23 14.97 2.37 4.69
N ASP A 24 15.20 3.15 3.63
CA ASP A 24 14.15 3.97 3.01
C ASP A 24 13.02 3.08 2.47
N LEU A 25 13.34 1.93 1.82
CA LEU A 25 12.34 0.98 1.35
C LEU A 25 11.49 0.45 2.50
N ARG A 26 12.15 -0.02 3.57
CA ARG A 26 11.48 -0.52 4.76
C ARG A 26 10.52 0.54 5.32
N ARG A 27 11.03 1.72 5.61
CA ARG A 27 10.27 2.83 6.19
C ARG A 27 9.09 3.24 5.32
N LEU A 28 9.31 3.48 4.03
CA LEU A 28 8.26 3.93 3.11
C LEU A 28 7.10 2.95 2.98
N VAL A 29 7.40 1.65 2.94
CA VAL A 29 6.35 0.62 2.87
C VAL A 29 5.63 0.51 4.22
N THR A 30 6.38 0.39 5.32
CA THR A 30 5.78 0.18 6.64
C THR A 30 4.95 1.38 7.11
N ASP A 31 5.40 2.60 6.88
CA ASP A 31 4.64 3.81 7.22
C ASP A 31 3.28 3.82 6.49
N ARG A 32 3.27 3.49 5.18
CA ARG A 32 2.04 3.44 4.40
C ARG A 32 1.12 2.28 4.77
N LEU A 33 1.67 1.13 5.19
CA LEU A 33 0.85 0.03 5.70
C LEU A 33 0.12 0.45 6.98
N VAL A 34 0.83 1.11 7.91
CA VAL A 34 0.24 1.62 9.14
C VAL A 34 -0.81 2.70 8.85
N GLU A 35 -0.53 3.65 7.95
CA GLU A 35 -1.48 4.67 7.49
C GLU A 35 -2.76 4.03 6.89
N ALA A 36 -2.60 2.90 6.20
CA ALA A 36 -3.71 2.12 5.64
C ALA A 36 -4.40 1.22 6.67
N GLY A 37 -3.98 1.22 7.94
CA GLY A 37 -4.53 0.36 8.99
C GLY A 37 -4.10 -1.12 8.91
N LEU A 38 -3.09 -1.44 8.09
CA LEU A 38 -2.50 -2.77 8.01
C LEU A 38 -1.33 -2.87 8.99
N VAL A 39 -1.63 -3.30 10.21
CA VAL A 39 -0.61 -3.51 11.26
C VAL A 39 0.11 -4.83 11.02
N TYR A 40 1.43 -4.82 11.04
CA TYR A 40 2.29 -5.97 10.74
C TYR A 40 3.14 -6.35 11.98
N GLU A 41 3.69 -7.56 12.00
CA GLU A 41 4.51 -8.07 13.12
C GLU A 41 5.97 -7.64 13.02
N GLY A 42 6.53 -7.64 11.82
CA GLY A 42 7.93 -7.28 11.61
C GLY A 42 8.26 -6.99 10.15
N ALA A 43 9.30 -6.19 9.92
CA ALA A 43 9.77 -5.86 8.59
C ALA A 43 11.30 -5.84 8.52
N THR A 44 11.86 -6.54 7.55
CA THR A 44 13.32 -6.63 7.32
C THR A 44 13.62 -6.33 5.87
N ALA A 45 14.53 -5.37 5.64
CA ALA A 45 14.98 -5.01 4.29
C ALA A 45 16.41 -5.49 4.05
N PHE A 46 16.67 -5.84 2.81
CA PHE A 46 17.96 -6.32 2.33
C PHE A 46 18.38 -5.53 1.09
N ALA A 47 19.67 -5.31 0.94
CA ALA A 47 20.25 -4.73 -0.27
C ALA A 47 21.39 -5.59 -0.79
N THR A 48 21.45 -5.72 -2.10
CA THR A 48 22.60 -6.21 -2.85
C THR A 48 22.94 -5.17 -3.93
N PRO A 49 24.07 -5.29 -4.64
CA PRO A 49 24.37 -4.33 -5.71
C PRO A 49 23.25 -4.15 -6.74
N ARG A 50 22.44 -5.17 -6.99
CA ARG A 50 21.39 -5.11 -8.03
C ARG A 50 19.97 -5.32 -7.49
N ARG A 51 19.79 -5.37 -6.16
CA ARG A 51 18.49 -5.72 -5.58
C ARG A 51 18.24 -4.98 -4.28
N LEU A 52 17.03 -4.49 -4.15
CA LEU A 52 16.44 -4.15 -2.87
C LEU A 52 15.32 -5.15 -2.61
N ALA A 53 15.28 -5.73 -1.42
CA ALA A 53 14.21 -6.63 -1.02
C ALA A 53 13.69 -6.24 0.35
N LEU A 54 12.40 -6.46 0.56
CA LEU A 54 11.70 -6.23 1.81
C LEU A 54 10.80 -7.43 2.10
N ALA A 55 10.97 -8.02 3.28
CA ALA A 55 10.06 -9.01 3.83
C ALA A 55 9.27 -8.35 4.97
N VAL A 56 7.94 -8.40 4.91
CA VAL A 56 7.04 -7.93 5.98
C VAL A 56 6.23 -9.12 6.46
N LYS A 57 6.37 -9.44 7.74
CA LYS A 57 5.68 -10.56 8.38
C LYS A 57 4.39 -10.14 9.06
N GLY A 58 3.42 -11.04 9.02
CA GLY A 58 2.20 -10.89 9.80
C GLY A 58 1.29 -9.77 9.36
N VAL A 59 1.13 -9.55 8.04
CA VAL A 59 0.20 -8.55 7.51
C VAL A 59 -1.21 -9.13 7.47
N PRO A 60 -2.25 -8.43 7.97
CA PRO A 60 -3.62 -8.92 7.91
C PRO A 60 -4.14 -9.03 6.47
N VAL A 61 -5.05 -9.95 6.21
CA VAL A 61 -5.64 -10.18 4.87
C VAL A 61 -6.58 -9.06 4.41
N GLN A 62 -7.03 -8.23 5.34
CA GLN A 62 -8.00 -7.16 5.09
C GLN A 62 -7.74 -6.00 6.05
N GLN A 63 -8.02 -4.77 5.62
CA GLN A 63 -8.08 -3.62 6.50
C GLN A 63 -9.17 -3.82 7.57
N PRO A 64 -9.01 -3.25 8.78
CA PRO A 64 -10.10 -3.25 9.74
C PRO A 64 -11.29 -2.45 9.21
N ASP A 65 -12.50 -2.89 9.57
CA ASP A 65 -13.70 -2.14 9.28
C ASP A 65 -13.65 -0.77 9.98
N LEU A 66 -13.85 0.27 9.21
CA LEU A 66 -13.89 1.63 9.75
C LEU A 66 -15.32 1.95 10.18
N LYS A 67 -15.47 2.23 11.48
CA LYS A 67 -16.69 2.80 12.04
C LYS A 67 -16.50 4.30 12.21
N GLU A 68 -17.07 5.07 11.33
CA GLU A 68 -17.01 6.54 11.37
C GLU A 68 -18.31 7.08 11.95
N GLU A 69 -18.23 7.78 13.09
CA GLU A 69 -19.35 8.50 13.66
C GLU A 69 -19.45 9.88 13.04
N LYS A 70 -20.50 10.10 12.23
CA LYS A 70 -20.76 11.40 11.65
C LYS A 70 -21.86 12.12 12.43
N LYS A 71 -21.50 13.24 13.06
CA LYS A 71 -22.45 14.11 13.75
C LYS A 71 -23.33 14.84 12.74
N GLY A 72 -24.63 14.74 12.97
CA GLY A 72 -25.67 15.38 12.18
C GLY A 72 -26.27 16.60 12.83
N PRO A 73 -27.37 17.12 12.27
CA PRO A 73 -28.10 18.24 12.81
C PRO A 73 -28.80 17.87 14.13
N ARG A 74 -29.23 18.89 14.86
CA ARG A 74 -30.02 18.70 16.10
C ARG A 74 -31.40 18.13 15.78
N VAL A 75 -31.96 17.43 16.75
CA VAL A 75 -33.35 16.97 16.67
C VAL A 75 -34.27 18.19 16.57
N GLY A 76 -35.10 18.24 15.52
CA GLY A 76 -35.96 19.39 15.22
C GLY A 76 -35.33 20.41 14.28
N ALA A 77 -34.17 20.15 13.70
CA ALA A 77 -33.58 21.02 12.68
C ALA A 77 -34.40 21.04 11.39
N PRO A 78 -34.27 22.09 10.53
CA PRO A 78 -34.95 22.18 9.27
C PRO A 78 -34.70 20.98 8.37
N GLU A 79 -35.75 20.59 7.61
CA GLU A 79 -35.72 19.40 6.75
C GLU A 79 -34.55 19.41 5.75
N ALA A 80 -34.17 20.57 5.24
CA ALA A 80 -33.02 20.74 4.35
C ALA A 80 -31.69 20.31 5.00
N ALA A 81 -31.51 20.60 6.29
CA ALA A 81 -30.31 20.19 7.04
C ALA A 81 -30.29 18.68 7.29
N VAL A 82 -31.44 18.10 7.55
CA VAL A 82 -31.62 16.66 7.73
C VAL A 82 -31.35 15.91 6.42
N GLN A 83 -31.89 16.36 5.31
CA GLN A 83 -31.64 15.76 4.00
C GLN A 83 -30.17 15.89 3.58
N GLY A 84 -29.53 17.02 3.84
CA GLY A 84 -28.08 17.21 3.63
C GLY A 84 -27.24 16.23 4.45
N PHE A 85 -27.63 15.98 5.68
CA PHE A 85 -26.98 14.99 6.55
C PHE A 85 -27.15 13.56 6.03
N LEU A 86 -28.39 13.13 5.72
CA LEU A 86 -28.68 11.79 5.19
C LEU A 86 -27.89 11.53 3.90
N LYS A 87 -27.89 12.49 2.98
CA LYS A 87 -27.14 12.39 1.72
C LYS A 87 -25.62 12.29 1.95
N SER A 88 -25.10 13.05 2.90
CA SER A 88 -23.67 13.05 3.22
C SER A 88 -23.22 11.85 4.06
N ALA A 89 -24.14 11.22 4.79
CA ALA A 89 -23.92 10.01 5.59
C ALA A 89 -24.23 8.72 4.81
N GLY A 90 -24.83 8.82 3.60
CA GLY A 90 -25.25 7.67 2.81
C GLY A 90 -26.41 6.88 3.43
N LEU A 91 -27.20 7.50 4.31
CA LEU A 91 -28.34 6.89 4.97
C LEU A 91 -29.61 7.07 4.13
N ALA A 92 -30.45 6.00 4.07
CA ALA A 92 -31.73 6.03 3.38
C ALA A 92 -32.81 6.76 4.18
N SER A 93 -32.75 6.70 5.52
CA SER A 93 -33.72 7.33 6.39
C SER A 93 -33.12 7.80 7.73
N LEU A 94 -33.85 8.70 8.44
CA LEU A 94 -33.51 9.12 9.80
C LEU A 94 -33.62 7.97 10.82
N ALA A 95 -34.34 6.90 10.51
CA ALA A 95 -34.47 5.74 11.38
C ALA A 95 -33.14 4.98 11.53
N ASP A 96 -32.24 5.14 10.56
CA ASP A 96 -30.90 4.53 10.56
C ASP A 96 -29.87 5.37 11.36
N ALA A 97 -30.27 6.58 11.81
CA ALA A 97 -29.43 7.46 12.63
C ALA A 97 -29.74 7.27 14.11
N THR A 98 -28.71 7.23 14.94
CA THR A 98 -28.84 7.18 16.40
C THR A 98 -28.94 8.59 16.97
N VAL A 99 -29.83 8.80 17.94
CA VAL A 99 -29.92 10.09 18.65
C VAL A 99 -29.00 10.07 19.86
N GLN A 100 -28.03 10.96 19.87
CA GLN A 100 -27.10 11.13 21.01
C GLN A 100 -27.52 12.35 21.83
N LYS A 101 -27.64 12.16 23.14
CA LYS A 101 -27.99 13.23 24.10
C LYS A 101 -26.77 14.07 24.42
N ASP A 102 -26.88 15.38 24.28
CA ASP A 102 -25.86 16.34 24.71
C ASP A 102 -26.49 17.41 25.63
N LYS A 103 -25.67 17.98 26.51
CA LYS A 103 -26.06 19.07 27.41
C LYS A 103 -26.66 20.30 26.71
N LYS A 104 -26.38 20.46 25.42
CA LYS A 104 -26.85 21.57 24.56
C LYS A 104 -27.98 21.19 23.59
N GLY A 105 -28.59 20.01 23.73
CA GLY A 105 -29.68 19.48 22.88
C GLY A 105 -29.26 18.25 22.11
N ASP A 106 -30.21 17.37 21.86
CA ASP A 106 -30.02 16.08 21.19
C ASP A 106 -29.68 16.28 19.70
N PHE A 107 -28.78 15.46 19.17
CA PHE A 107 -28.40 15.50 17.75
C PHE A 107 -28.36 14.08 17.15
N TYR A 108 -28.53 14.04 15.84
CA TYR A 108 -28.42 12.77 15.10
C TYR A 108 -26.96 12.39 14.90
N VAL A 109 -26.66 11.09 15.02
CA VAL A 109 -25.35 10.51 14.72
C VAL A 109 -25.55 9.37 13.73
N ALA A 110 -24.87 9.44 12.62
CA ALA A 110 -24.77 8.34 11.67
C ALA A 110 -23.55 7.48 11.98
N LEU A 111 -23.75 6.21 12.17
CA LEU A 111 -22.69 5.23 12.25
C LEU A 111 -22.47 4.69 10.83
N ILE A 112 -21.38 5.12 10.19
CA ILE A 112 -21.03 4.70 8.85
C ILE A 112 -20.04 3.54 9.00
N GLU A 113 -20.48 2.32 8.69
CA GLU A 113 -19.61 1.17 8.61
C GLU A 113 -19.07 1.04 7.19
N LYS A 114 -17.77 1.24 7.01
CA LYS A 114 -17.07 0.99 5.75
C LYS A 114 -16.30 -0.31 5.91
N PRO A 115 -16.68 -1.38 5.17
CA PRO A 115 -15.92 -2.62 5.22
C PRO A 115 -14.48 -2.36 4.77
N GLY A 116 -13.54 -2.99 5.46
CA GLY A 116 -12.13 -2.91 5.12
C GLY A 116 -11.87 -3.48 3.72
N ARG A 117 -10.92 -2.91 3.00
CA ARG A 117 -10.51 -3.38 1.68
C ARG A 117 -9.59 -4.61 1.82
N PRO A 118 -9.57 -5.53 0.86
CA PRO A 118 -8.58 -6.61 0.81
C PRO A 118 -7.16 -6.05 0.86
N ALA A 119 -6.29 -6.64 1.67
CA ALA A 119 -4.92 -6.16 1.82
C ALA A 119 -4.14 -6.17 0.50
N ILE A 120 -4.40 -7.15 -0.37
CA ILE A 120 -3.73 -7.26 -1.68
C ILE A 120 -3.98 -6.03 -2.56
N ASP A 121 -5.17 -5.44 -2.53
CA ASP A 121 -5.52 -4.23 -3.31
C ASP A 121 -4.81 -3.00 -2.73
N VAL A 122 -4.77 -2.91 -1.40
CA VAL A 122 -4.05 -1.85 -0.70
C VAL A 122 -2.55 -1.93 -0.95
N LEU A 123 -1.98 -3.14 -0.91
CA LEU A 123 -0.58 -3.39 -1.23
C LEU A 123 -0.25 -2.97 -2.68
N ALA A 124 -1.11 -3.27 -3.64
CA ALA A 124 -0.91 -2.88 -5.03
C ALA A 124 -0.76 -1.35 -5.19
N GLU A 125 -1.61 -0.59 -4.51
CA GLU A 125 -1.53 0.87 -4.49
C GLU A 125 -0.27 1.37 -3.76
N VAL A 126 -0.02 0.87 -2.56
CA VAL A 126 1.12 1.27 -1.72
C VAL A 126 2.45 1.03 -2.43
N LEU A 127 2.67 -0.19 -2.94
CA LEU A 127 3.93 -0.58 -3.56
C LEU A 127 4.17 0.21 -4.86
N SER A 128 3.13 0.41 -5.66
CA SER A 128 3.20 1.24 -6.87
C SER A 128 3.64 2.68 -6.55
N VAL A 129 3.07 3.29 -5.53
CA VAL A 129 3.43 4.65 -5.09
C VAL A 129 4.85 4.69 -4.53
N VAL A 130 5.26 3.70 -3.72
CA VAL A 130 6.62 3.63 -3.16
C VAL A 130 7.67 3.59 -4.27
N VAL A 131 7.47 2.77 -5.32
CA VAL A 131 8.42 2.72 -6.44
C VAL A 131 8.48 4.06 -7.16
N ARG A 132 7.35 4.70 -7.44
CA ARG A 132 7.31 5.99 -8.16
C ARG A 132 7.91 7.15 -7.39
N THR A 133 7.79 7.13 -6.06
CA THR A 133 8.20 8.25 -5.17
C THR A 133 9.47 7.96 -4.39
N PHE A 134 10.21 6.92 -4.76
CA PHE A 134 11.40 6.50 -4.03
C PHE A 134 12.47 7.61 -3.96
N PRO A 135 12.99 7.97 -2.77
CA PRO A 135 13.80 9.15 -2.56
C PRO A 135 15.28 8.93 -2.91
N TRP A 136 15.57 8.57 -4.16
CA TRP A 136 16.94 8.45 -4.61
C TRP A 136 17.66 9.79 -4.56
N PRO A 137 18.84 9.88 -3.93
CA PRO A 137 19.65 11.11 -3.95
C PRO A 137 20.04 11.52 -5.37
N LYS A 138 20.18 10.55 -6.25
CA LYS A 138 20.44 10.73 -7.68
C LYS A 138 19.74 9.63 -8.46
N SER A 139 19.01 10.00 -9.47
CA SER A 139 18.27 9.09 -10.34
C SER A 139 18.53 9.40 -11.81
N MET A 140 18.17 8.47 -12.66
CA MET A 140 18.26 8.58 -14.12
C MET A 140 16.99 8.07 -14.77
N ARG A 141 16.82 8.38 -16.03
CA ARG A 141 15.80 7.83 -16.91
C ARG A 141 16.49 6.97 -17.99
N TRP A 142 15.78 5.97 -18.48
CA TRP A 142 16.30 5.05 -19.48
C TRP A 142 15.21 4.58 -20.46
N GLY A 143 15.60 4.36 -21.73
CA GLY A 143 14.68 3.92 -22.77
C GLY A 143 13.56 4.92 -23.05
N GLU A 144 12.71 4.59 -24.01
CA GLU A 144 11.64 5.49 -24.48
C GLU A 144 10.56 5.73 -23.44
N ARG A 145 10.17 4.70 -22.68
CA ARG A 145 9.08 4.81 -21.68
C ARG A 145 9.45 5.76 -20.55
N SER A 146 10.61 5.56 -19.97
CA SER A 146 11.09 6.40 -18.86
C SER A 146 11.41 7.84 -19.30
N ALA A 147 11.72 8.07 -20.58
CA ALA A 147 11.97 9.41 -21.12
C ALA A 147 10.71 10.27 -21.27
N ARG A 148 9.53 9.65 -21.29
CA ARG A 148 8.24 10.38 -21.41
C ARG A 148 7.93 11.19 -20.14
N PRO A 149 7.16 12.26 -20.25
CA PRO A 149 6.65 12.98 -19.07
C PRO A 149 5.92 12.01 -18.11
N GLY A 150 6.26 12.06 -16.83
CA GLY A 150 5.72 11.14 -15.81
C GLY A 150 6.31 9.73 -15.79
N GLY A 151 7.28 9.42 -16.68
CA GLY A 151 8.00 8.16 -16.68
C GLY A 151 8.84 7.95 -15.42
N LEU A 152 9.09 6.69 -15.08
CA LEU A 152 9.83 6.30 -13.88
C LEU A 152 11.27 6.83 -13.92
N SER A 153 11.71 7.41 -12.81
CA SER A 153 13.10 7.77 -12.55
C SER A 153 13.63 6.89 -11.42
N TRP A 154 14.75 6.21 -11.64
CA TRP A 154 15.35 5.28 -10.68
C TRP A 154 16.86 5.48 -10.61
N VAL A 155 17.53 4.95 -9.59
CA VAL A 155 18.99 5.09 -9.45
C VAL A 155 19.75 4.46 -10.62
N ARG A 156 19.23 3.34 -11.13
CA ARG A 156 19.70 2.60 -12.31
C ARG A 156 18.50 1.94 -12.97
N PRO A 157 18.57 1.50 -14.24
CA PRO A 157 17.45 0.82 -14.89
C PRO A 157 16.85 -0.29 -14.04
N LEU A 158 15.55 -0.18 -13.73
CA LEU A 158 14.76 -1.20 -13.05
C LEU A 158 14.32 -2.25 -14.09
N HIS A 159 14.54 -3.52 -13.80
CA HIS A 159 14.26 -4.62 -14.72
C HIS A 159 13.04 -5.43 -14.34
N SER A 160 12.87 -5.72 -13.06
CA SER A 160 11.74 -6.52 -12.59
C SER A 160 11.34 -6.16 -11.17
N ILE A 161 10.08 -6.45 -10.88
CA ILE A 161 9.46 -6.30 -9.58
C ILE A 161 8.90 -7.66 -9.19
N VAL A 162 9.26 -8.15 -8.00
CA VAL A 162 8.57 -9.26 -7.35
C VAL A 162 7.73 -8.68 -6.23
N ALA A 163 6.47 -9.05 -6.19
CA ALA A 163 5.58 -8.69 -5.10
C ALA A 163 4.60 -9.83 -4.86
N THR A 164 4.80 -10.57 -3.79
CA THR A 164 3.97 -11.71 -3.43
C THR A 164 3.43 -11.54 -2.01
N PHE A 165 2.18 -11.94 -1.82
CA PHE A 165 1.47 -11.85 -0.56
C PHE A 165 0.74 -13.15 -0.28
N GLY A 166 1.05 -13.83 0.80
CA GLY A 166 0.46 -15.11 1.13
C GLY A 166 0.97 -15.73 2.42
N PRO A 167 0.42 -16.89 2.79
CA PRO A 167 0.84 -17.61 4.00
C PRO A 167 2.27 -18.15 3.87
N GLU A 168 2.99 -18.25 4.99
CA GLU A 168 4.38 -18.71 5.05
C GLU A 168 4.58 -20.13 4.44
N ASN A 169 3.59 -21.00 4.53
CA ASN A 169 3.63 -22.39 4.06
C ASN A 169 2.62 -22.67 2.93
N GLY A 170 2.39 -21.72 2.04
CA GLY A 170 1.47 -21.89 0.91
C GLY A 170 1.94 -21.14 -0.32
N ASP A 171 1.20 -21.28 -1.41
CA ASP A 171 1.45 -20.52 -2.62
C ASP A 171 0.97 -19.07 -2.42
N PRO A 172 1.87 -18.08 -2.47
CA PRO A 172 1.48 -16.69 -2.33
C PRO A 172 0.86 -16.15 -3.61
N ASP A 173 -0.09 -15.25 -3.48
CA ASP A 173 -0.66 -14.50 -4.59
C ASP A 173 0.28 -13.39 -5.04
N VAL A 174 0.33 -13.14 -6.34
CA VAL A 174 1.03 -11.96 -6.89
C VAL A 174 0.21 -10.71 -6.61
N VAL A 175 0.84 -9.71 -6.02
CA VAL A 175 0.21 -8.38 -5.84
C VAL A 175 0.11 -7.69 -7.20
N PRO A 176 -1.11 -7.42 -7.71
CA PRO A 176 -1.31 -7.01 -9.10
C PRO A 176 -1.09 -5.51 -9.32
N PHE A 177 0.13 -5.09 -9.68
CA PHE A 177 0.40 -3.71 -10.08
C PHE A 177 1.47 -3.61 -11.17
N GLU A 178 1.55 -2.45 -11.78
CA GLU A 178 2.52 -2.14 -12.83
C GLU A 178 3.09 -0.73 -12.63
N VAL A 179 4.38 -0.59 -12.84
CA VAL A 179 5.07 0.71 -12.84
C VAL A 179 5.85 0.86 -14.14
N ASP A 180 5.45 1.81 -14.97
CA ASP A 180 6.13 2.16 -16.22
C ASP A 180 6.35 0.95 -17.18
N GLY A 181 5.36 0.05 -17.25
CA GLY A 181 5.39 -1.16 -18.06
C GLY A 181 6.12 -2.34 -17.42
N ILE A 182 6.59 -2.20 -16.18
CA ILE A 182 7.16 -3.29 -15.40
C ILE A 182 6.07 -3.84 -14.49
N ARG A 183 5.55 -5.01 -14.81
CA ARG A 183 4.54 -5.70 -13.98
C ARG A 183 5.20 -6.41 -12.82
N ALA A 184 4.55 -6.35 -11.68
CA ALA A 184 4.89 -7.21 -10.55
C ALA A 184 4.61 -8.68 -10.91
N GLY A 185 5.46 -9.56 -10.38
CA GLY A 185 5.37 -11.00 -10.58
C GLY A 185 5.92 -11.75 -9.37
N ASP A 186 6.11 -13.04 -9.54
CA ASP A 186 6.62 -13.99 -8.55
C ASP A 186 8.02 -14.52 -8.88
N ALA A 187 8.58 -14.12 -10.02
CA ALA A 187 9.83 -14.64 -10.51
C ALA A 187 11.01 -13.73 -10.17
N THR A 188 11.98 -14.24 -9.39
CA THR A 188 13.24 -13.56 -9.11
C THR A 188 14.38 -14.16 -9.94
N ARG A 189 15.54 -13.49 -9.98
CA ARG A 189 16.73 -13.95 -10.66
C ARG A 189 17.83 -14.21 -9.65
N GLY A 190 18.40 -15.41 -9.70
CA GLY A 190 19.56 -15.78 -8.89
C GLY A 190 20.83 -15.02 -9.28
N HIS A 191 21.93 -15.36 -8.63
CA HIS A 191 23.24 -14.76 -8.93
C HIS A 191 23.65 -15.07 -10.37
N ARG A 192 24.12 -14.07 -11.10
CA ARG A 192 24.40 -14.13 -12.56
C ARG A 192 25.29 -15.29 -12.97
N PHE A 193 26.23 -15.69 -12.13
CA PHE A 193 27.23 -16.73 -12.44
C PHE A 193 27.06 -18.01 -11.62
N LEU A 194 26.34 -17.98 -10.49
CA LEU A 194 26.26 -19.07 -9.54
C LEU A 194 24.90 -19.75 -9.46
N ALA A 195 23.89 -19.14 -10.05
CA ALA A 195 22.53 -19.66 -9.99
C ALA A 195 21.97 -19.98 -11.36
N ASP A 196 21.22 -21.08 -11.43
CA ASP A 196 20.36 -21.37 -12.55
C ASP A 196 19.35 -20.26 -12.78
N ARG A 197 18.90 -20.10 -14.04
CA ARG A 197 17.82 -19.16 -14.39
C ARG A 197 16.45 -19.57 -13.84
N LYS A 198 16.40 -20.56 -12.98
CA LYS A 198 15.15 -20.98 -12.34
C LYS A 198 14.80 -19.99 -11.26
N SER A 199 13.83 -19.18 -11.55
CA SER A 199 13.13 -18.37 -10.58
C SER A 199 12.29 -19.30 -9.72
N VAL A 200 12.59 -19.35 -8.44
CA VAL A 200 11.72 -19.94 -7.43
C VAL A 200 11.54 -18.87 -6.36
N VAL A 201 10.35 -18.44 -6.19
CA VAL A 201 9.92 -17.74 -4.99
C VAL A 201 9.34 -18.77 -4.05
#